data_ac7db5e479ef366ad74ce2fed9052f38
#
_entry.id   ac7db5e479ef366ad74ce2fed9052f38
#
_cell.length_a   1.000
_cell.length_b   1.000
_cell.length_c   1.000
_cell.angle_alpha   90.00
_cell.angle_beta   90.00
_cell.angle_gamma   90.00
#
_symmetry.space_group_name_H-M   'P 1'
#
loop_
_entity.id
_entity.type
_entity.pdbx_description
1 polymer ?
#
loop_
_entity_poly.entity_id
_entity_poly.type
_entity_poly.pdbx_seq_one_letter_code
_entity_poly.pdbx_strand_id
1 'polypeptide(L)'
;MNTSNKGRTASNQAATKQATTKQAGSKISQIVGGNFILPGESAQQFHQAYAAALVELGAQTQLQIYLAEQIFHSMWWIRRYELQKRASLISEMVKILRSPGLAELLGLDLTELLEAGKWDDPAVLKELKIKGFTAQSLLQRAGERQQEELMRLDQSIALKAHTLTQLQKSYEALVNRSVMQERLKLQNDLLKRDLLAIDTPIVKDLKTESQQLAYEDNTWEPDNDER
;
A
#
# COMPACT_ATOMS: atom_id res chain seq x y z
N MET A 1 44.16 48.89 -23.98
CA MET A 1 43.86 49.06 -22.55
C MET A 1 42.63 48.20 -22.27
N ASN A 2 42.82 47.04 -21.96
CA ASN A 2 42.67 46.26 -20.73
C ASN A 2 41.58 46.77 -19.78
N THR A 3 40.52 46.00 -19.61
CA THR A 3 40.26 45.38 -18.31
C THR A 3 39.19 44.27 -18.45
N SER A 4 39.67 43.12 -18.20
CA SER A 4 39.00 41.86 -17.88
C SER A 4 38.10 42.03 -16.68
N ASN A 5 36.84 41.57 -16.73
CA ASN A 5 36.03 41.33 -15.54
C ASN A 5 35.45 39.92 -15.60
N LYS A 6 36.13 39.00 -14.94
CA LYS A 6 35.67 37.65 -14.63
C LYS A 6 34.57 37.72 -13.58
N GLY A 7 33.31 37.63 -13.99
CA GLY A 7 32.16 37.34 -13.12
C GLY A 7 32.02 35.84 -12.95
N ARG A 8 32.52 35.30 -11.84
CA ARG A 8 32.26 33.94 -11.36
C ARG A 8 30.80 33.84 -10.94
N THR A 9 29.93 33.35 -11.80
CA THR A 9 28.62 32.82 -11.38
C THR A 9 28.82 31.39 -10.89
N ALA A 10 28.87 31.24 -9.58
CA ALA A 10 28.78 29.95 -8.93
C ALA A 10 27.36 29.40 -9.18
N SER A 11 27.25 28.54 -10.16
CA SER A 11 26.09 27.73 -10.44
C SER A 11 25.93 26.72 -9.30
N ASN A 12 25.02 27.03 -8.36
CA ASN A 12 24.52 26.07 -7.39
C ASN A 12 23.72 25.01 -8.13
N GLN A 13 24.37 24.03 -8.67
CA GLN A 13 23.75 22.75 -8.99
C GLN A 13 23.44 22.06 -7.68
N ALA A 14 22.26 22.37 -7.15
CA ALA A 14 21.57 21.50 -6.22
C ALA A 14 21.35 20.18 -6.97
N ALA A 15 22.27 19.27 -6.83
CA ALA A 15 22.11 17.88 -7.23
C ALA A 15 20.92 17.33 -6.43
N THR A 16 19.74 17.40 -7.04
CA THR A 16 18.58 16.63 -6.62
C THR A 16 19.01 15.16 -6.72
N LYS A 17 19.53 14.63 -5.64
CA LYS A 17 19.66 13.19 -5.44
C LYS A 17 18.23 12.65 -5.49
N GLN A 18 17.73 12.37 -6.68
CA GLN A 18 16.68 11.40 -6.87
C GLN A 18 17.24 10.09 -6.30
N ALA A 19 16.91 9.85 -5.04
CA ALA A 19 17.03 8.54 -4.47
C ALA A 19 16.19 7.62 -5.37
N THR A 20 16.84 6.94 -6.30
CA THR A 20 16.32 5.76 -6.94
C THR A 20 15.98 4.81 -5.80
N THR A 21 14.74 4.85 -5.37
CA THR A 21 14.18 3.84 -4.48
C THR A 21 14.30 2.53 -5.26
N LYS A 22 15.43 1.84 -5.10
CA LYS A 22 15.57 0.46 -5.55
C LYS A 22 14.33 -0.23 -4.98
N GLN A 23 13.45 -0.68 -5.85
CA GLN A 23 12.30 -1.49 -5.53
C GLN A 23 12.79 -2.73 -4.77
N ALA A 24 12.85 -2.60 -3.46
CA ALA A 24 13.13 -3.71 -2.57
C ALA A 24 11.82 -4.50 -2.43
N GLY A 25 11.43 -5.21 -3.50
CA GLY A 25 10.42 -6.25 -3.36
C GLY A 25 10.84 -7.19 -2.23
N SER A 26 9.88 -7.75 -1.53
CA SER A 26 10.16 -8.74 -0.50
C SER A 26 11.05 -9.84 -1.08
N LYS A 27 12.09 -10.27 -0.36
CA LYS A 27 12.89 -11.44 -0.74
C LYS A 27 12.01 -12.68 -0.91
N ILE A 28 10.90 -12.74 -0.18
CA ILE A 28 9.89 -13.80 -0.28
C ILE A 28 9.16 -13.70 -1.62
N SER A 29 8.80 -12.50 -2.09
CA SER A 29 8.16 -12.29 -3.39
C SER A 29 9.05 -12.70 -4.55
N GLN A 30 10.36 -12.53 -4.43
CA GLN A 30 11.32 -12.98 -5.46
C GLN A 30 11.35 -14.51 -5.59
N ILE A 31 11.05 -15.23 -4.53
CA ILE A 31 10.99 -16.70 -4.53
C ILE A 31 9.65 -17.19 -5.10
N VAL A 32 8.56 -16.47 -4.81
CA VAL A 32 7.18 -16.84 -5.20
C VAL A 32 6.73 -16.11 -6.47
N GLY A 33 7.50 -15.07 -6.88
CA GLY A 33 7.09 -14.10 -7.87
C GLY A 33 7.07 -14.62 -9.29
N GLY A 34 5.84 -14.65 -9.86
CA GLY A 34 5.63 -14.67 -11.30
C GLY A 34 5.58 -13.25 -11.86
N ASN A 35 5.63 -13.16 -13.18
CA ASN A 35 5.41 -11.89 -13.88
C ASN A 35 3.92 -11.51 -13.76
N PHE A 36 3.58 -10.57 -12.87
CA PHE A 36 2.19 -10.19 -12.60
C PHE A 36 1.58 -9.25 -13.65
N ILE A 37 2.40 -8.75 -14.58
CA ILE A 37 1.96 -7.84 -15.64
C ILE A 37 1.57 -8.67 -16.86
N LEU A 38 0.32 -8.53 -17.29
CA LEU A 38 -0.18 -9.23 -18.48
C LEU A 38 0.11 -8.42 -19.76
N PRO A 39 0.19 -9.09 -20.94
CA PRO A 39 0.26 -8.41 -22.22
C PRO A 39 -0.87 -7.38 -22.36
N GLY A 40 -0.53 -6.15 -22.79
CA GLY A 40 -1.48 -5.04 -22.92
C GLY A 40 -1.65 -4.19 -21.68
N GLU A 41 -1.06 -4.55 -20.53
CA GLU A 41 -1.05 -3.70 -19.35
C GLU A 41 0.16 -2.75 -19.35
N SER A 42 -0.04 -1.54 -18.83
CA SER A 42 1.04 -0.59 -18.63
C SER A 42 1.87 -0.97 -17.40
N ALA A 43 3.11 -1.40 -17.63
CA ALA A 43 4.07 -1.66 -16.56
C ALA A 43 4.29 -0.43 -15.67
N GLN A 44 4.29 0.76 -16.25
CA GLN A 44 4.45 2.00 -15.52
C GLN A 44 3.29 2.23 -14.52
N GLN A 45 2.05 2.07 -14.98
CA GLN A 45 0.87 2.21 -14.11
C GLN A 45 0.85 1.17 -13.00
N PHE A 46 1.21 -0.07 -13.33
CA PHE A 46 1.32 -1.14 -12.34
C PHE A 46 2.34 -0.79 -11.24
N HIS A 47 3.55 -0.40 -11.62
CA HIS A 47 4.60 -0.07 -10.66
C HIS A 47 4.31 1.19 -9.84
N GLN A 48 3.67 2.21 -10.43
CA GLN A 48 3.23 3.39 -9.70
C GLN A 48 2.16 3.06 -8.66
N ALA A 49 1.14 2.28 -9.04
CA ALA A 49 0.09 1.85 -8.14
C ALA A 49 0.62 0.94 -7.02
N TYR A 50 1.55 0.04 -7.35
CA TYR A 50 2.22 -0.82 -6.38
C TYR A 50 3.02 -0.02 -5.36
N ALA A 51 3.84 0.93 -5.80
CA ALA A 51 4.61 1.79 -4.91
C ALA A 51 3.71 2.63 -3.99
N ALA A 52 2.62 3.18 -4.54
CA ALA A 52 1.63 3.92 -3.76
C ALA A 52 0.96 3.05 -2.68
N ALA A 53 0.58 1.82 -3.00
CA ALA A 53 -0.02 0.89 -2.06
C ALA A 53 0.93 0.51 -0.91
N LEU A 54 2.23 0.30 -1.18
CA LEU A 54 3.23 0.03 -0.14
C LEU A 54 3.40 1.21 0.82
N VAL A 55 3.39 2.43 0.29
CA VAL A 55 3.48 3.66 1.10
C VAL A 55 2.23 3.85 1.95
N GLU A 56 1.05 3.67 1.38
CA GLU A 56 -0.23 3.84 2.07
C GLU A 56 -0.39 2.81 3.21
N LEU A 57 0.01 1.57 2.98
CA LEU A 57 0.00 0.53 4.01
C LEU A 57 1.10 0.72 5.07
N GLY A 58 2.13 1.53 4.82
CA GLY A 58 3.23 1.76 5.77
C GLY A 58 4.05 0.50 6.05
N ALA A 59 4.22 -0.38 5.07
CA ALA A 59 4.92 -1.65 5.21
C ALA A 59 6.43 -1.45 5.43
N GLN A 60 6.94 -1.85 6.59
CA GLN A 60 8.34 -1.66 6.99
C GLN A 60 9.12 -2.99 7.08
N THR A 61 8.48 -4.04 7.59
CA THR A 61 9.12 -5.35 7.72
C THR A 61 8.92 -6.21 6.47
N GLN A 62 9.80 -7.18 6.23
CA GLN A 62 9.69 -8.08 5.08
C GLN A 62 8.34 -8.81 5.00
N LEU A 63 7.77 -9.19 6.14
CA LEU A 63 6.47 -9.85 6.20
C LEU A 63 5.32 -8.87 5.91
N GLN A 64 5.42 -7.62 6.39
CA GLN A 64 4.46 -6.56 6.04
C GLN A 64 4.50 -6.25 4.55
N ILE A 65 5.71 -6.12 3.96
CA ILE A 65 5.88 -5.90 2.53
C ILE A 65 5.26 -7.06 1.74
N TYR A 66 5.52 -8.31 2.12
CA TYR A 66 4.93 -9.47 1.46
C TYR A 66 3.40 -9.47 1.50
N LEU A 67 2.80 -9.21 2.68
CA LEU A 67 1.34 -9.13 2.81
C LEU A 67 0.76 -7.95 2.02
N ALA A 68 1.42 -6.80 2.03
CA ALA A 68 1.02 -5.63 1.24
C ALA A 68 1.06 -5.93 -0.28
N GLU A 69 2.06 -6.67 -0.75
CA GLU A 69 2.12 -7.16 -2.13
C GLU A 69 0.93 -8.07 -2.46
N GLN A 70 0.59 -9.02 -1.59
CA GLN A 70 -0.56 -9.92 -1.81
C GLN A 70 -1.89 -9.16 -1.80
N ILE A 71 -2.04 -8.14 -0.94
CA ILE A 71 -3.18 -7.22 -0.92
C ILE A 71 -3.27 -6.49 -2.26
N PHE A 72 -2.18 -5.87 -2.71
CA PHE A 72 -2.12 -5.15 -3.98
C PHE A 72 -2.44 -6.07 -5.18
N HIS A 73 -1.87 -7.27 -5.23
CA HIS A 73 -2.13 -8.25 -6.29
C HIS A 73 -3.62 -8.65 -6.33
N SER A 74 -4.24 -8.84 -5.17
CA SER A 74 -5.67 -9.16 -5.10
C SER A 74 -6.54 -8.02 -5.63
N MET A 75 -6.22 -6.76 -5.26
CA MET A 75 -6.89 -5.56 -5.79
C MET A 75 -6.69 -5.42 -7.31
N TRP A 76 -5.48 -5.68 -7.80
CA TRP A 76 -5.19 -5.61 -9.22
C TRP A 76 -5.95 -6.66 -10.04
N TRP A 77 -6.13 -7.89 -9.50
CA TRP A 77 -6.96 -8.91 -10.12
C TRP A 77 -8.44 -8.54 -10.14
N ILE A 78 -8.97 -7.97 -9.06
CA ILE A 78 -10.36 -7.44 -9.03
C ILE A 78 -10.54 -6.42 -10.15
N ARG A 79 -9.63 -5.45 -10.26
CA ARG A 79 -9.65 -4.45 -11.34
C ARG A 79 -9.65 -5.10 -12.73
N ARG A 80 -8.85 -6.15 -12.96
CA ARG A 80 -8.82 -6.89 -14.22
C ARG A 80 -10.17 -7.50 -14.57
N TYR A 81 -10.79 -8.16 -13.62
CA TYR A 81 -12.11 -8.77 -13.82
C TYR A 81 -13.19 -7.72 -14.09
N GLU A 82 -13.16 -6.59 -13.41
CA GLU A 82 -14.09 -5.48 -13.67
C GLU A 82 -13.89 -4.89 -15.07
N LEU A 83 -12.65 -4.71 -15.52
CA LEU A 83 -12.35 -4.26 -16.88
C LEU A 83 -12.81 -5.31 -17.93
N GLN A 84 -12.59 -6.59 -17.68
CA GLN A 84 -13.05 -7.67 -18.55
C GLN A 84 -14.56 -7.70 -18.64
N LYS A 85 -15.27 -7.58 -17.51
CA LYS A 85 -16.73 -7.50 -17.44
C LYS A 85 -17.27 -6.35 -18.30
N ARG A 86 -16.66 -5.17 -18.15
CA ARG A 86 -17.01 -4.00 -18.95
C ARG A 86 -16.75 -4.22 -20.45
N ALA A 87 -15.58 -4.75 -20.79
CA ALA A 87 -15.22 -5.05 -22.17
C ALA A 87 -16.16 -6.07 -22.83
N SER A 88 -16.54 -7.13 -22.11
CA SER A 88 -17.48 -8.16 -22.56
C SER A 88 -18.85 -7.56 -22.86
N LEU A 89 -19.38 -6.71 -21.96
CA LEU A 89 -20.67 -6.01 -22.19
C LEU A 89 -20.60 -5.09 -23.40
N ILE A 90 -19.56 -4.25 -23.53
CA ILE A 90 -19.39 -3.35 -24.67
C ILE A 90 -19.30 -4.14 -25.98
N SER A 91 -18.50 -5.20 -26.01
CA SER A 91 -18.36 -6.06 -27.19
C SER A 91 -19.70 -6.66 -27.60
N GLU A 92 -20.52 -7.12 -26.65
CA GLU A 92 -21.83 -7.69 -26.96
C GLU A 92 -22.84 -6.63 -27.39
N MET A 93 -22.83 -5.43 -26.80
CA MET A 93 -23.64 -4.30 -27.28
C MET A 93 -23.33 -3.95 -28.74
N VAL A 94 -22.02 -3.91 -29.09
CA VAL A 94 -21.58 -3.67 -30.48
C VAL A 94 -22.04 -4.80 -31.41
N LYS A 95 -21.96 -6.07 -30.97
CA LYS A 95 -22.47 -7.21 -31.76
C LYS A 95 -23.98 -7.12 -32.01
N ILE A 96 -24.76 -6.73 -31.00
CA ILE A 96 -26.22 -6.53 -31.16
C ILE A 96 -26.50 -5.48 -32.23
N LEU A 97 -25.74 -4.39 -32.24
CA LEU A 97 -25.89 -3.31 -33.21
C LEU A 97 -25.41 -3.68 -34.62
N ARG A 98 -24.42 -4.60 -34.73
CA ARG A 98 -23.89 -5.12 -36.02
C ARG A 98 -24.72 -6.29 -36.57
N SER A 99 -25.78 -6.71 -35.89
CA SER A 99 -26.58 -7.84 -36.40
C SER A 99 -27.21 -7.53 -37.78
N PRO A 100 -27.38 -8.52 -38.66
CA PRO A 100 -27.96 -8.36 -39.99
C PRO A 100 -29.31 -7.65 -39.89
N GLY A 101 -29.51 -6.57 -40.67
CA GLY A 101 -30.67 -5.67 -40.61
C GLY A 101 -30.48 -4.42 -39.79
N LEU A 102 -29.49 -4.40 -38.86
CA LEU A 102 -29.09 -3.18 -38.15
C LEU A 102 -27.76 -2.61 -38.66
N ALA A 103 -26.88 -3.50 -39.20
CA ALA A 103 -25.53 -3.15 -39.63
C ALA A 103 -25.51 -2.18 -40.86
N GLU A 104 -26.45 -2.33 -41.76
CA GLU A 104 -26.59 -1.44 -42.93
C GLU A 104 -26.96 0.01 -42.57
N LEU A 105 -27.44 0.21 -41.37
CA LEU A 105 -27.88 1.49 -40.82
C LEU A 105 -26.82 2.15 -39.91
N LEU A 106 -25.80 1.43 -39.48
CA LEU A 106 -24.71 1.94 -38.64
C LEU A 106 -23.52 2.37 -39.49
N GLY A 107 -23.28 3.67 -39.63
CA GLY A 107 -22.02 4.17 -40.17
C GLY A 107 -20.83 3.62 -39.37
N LEU A 108 -19.69 3.40 -40.03
CA LEU A 108 -18.44 2.93 -39.39
C LEU A 108 -18.03 3.81 -38.21
N ASP A 109 -18.26 5.11 -38.30
CA ASP A 109 -17.93 6.12 -37.30
C ASP A 109 -18.63 5.87 -35.94
N LEU A 110 -19.89 5.40 -35.98
CA LEU A 110 -20.66 5.14 -34.76
C LEU A 110 -20.13 3.96 -33.99
N THR A 111 -19.65 2.95 -34.72
CA THR A 111 -19.05 1.76 -34.08
C THR A 111 -17.77 2.10 -33.34
N GLU A 112 -16.92 2.94 -33.92
CA GLU A 112 -15.68 3.41 -33.30
C GLU A 112 -15.97 4.24 -32.05
N LEU A 113 -17.00 5.10 -32.08
CA LEU A 113 -17.42 5.88 -30.91
C LEU A 113 -17.93 4.99 -29.77
N LEU A 114 -18.68 3.92 -30.11
CA LEU A 114 -19.18 2.95 -29.15
C LEU A 114 -18.05 2.13 -28.51
N GLU A 115 -17.08 1.68 -29.33
CA GLU A 115 -15.89 0.97 -28.89
C GLU A 115 -14.98 1.86 -28.02
N ALA A 116 -14.89 3.16 -28.35
CA ALA A 116 -14.19 4.15 -27.55
C ALA A 116 -14.91 4.50 -26.23
N GLY A 117 -16.10 3.95 -25.97
CA GLY A 117 -16.87 4.17 -24.74
C GLY A 117 -17.59 5.51 -24.68
N LYS A 118 -17.78 6.19 -25.82
CA LYS A 118 -18.50 7.47 -25.92
C LYS A 118 -20.02 7.28 -26.06
N TRP A 119 -20.60 6.58 -25.09
CA TRP A 119 -22.03 6.23 -25.07
C TRP A 119 -22.95 7.45 -24.87
N ASP A 120 -22.44 8.53 -24.25
CA ASP A 120 -23.15 9.77 -23.96
C ASP A 120 -23.04 10.82 -25.10
N ASP A 121 -22.37 10.46 -26.20
CA ASP A 121 -22.25 11.35 -27.35
C ASP A 121 -23.63 11.61 -27.95
N PRO A 122 -24.02 12.88 -28.18
CA PRO A 122 -25.32 13.20 -28.75
C PRO A 122 -25.63 12.55 -30.11
N ALA A 123 -24.59 12.33 -30.93
CA ALA A 123 -24.72 11.62 -32.21
C ALA A 123 -25.06 10.14 -31.96
N VAL A 124 -24.41 9.51 -31.02
CA VAL A 124 -24.66 8.10 -30.61
C VAL A 124 -26.09 7.96 -30.09
N LEU A 125 -26.49 8.82 -29.16
CA LEU A 125 -27.85 8.78 -28.57
C LEU A 125 -28.96 9.02 -29.62
N LYS A 126 -28.75 9.93 -30.57
CA LYS A 126 -29.67 10.16 -31.67
C LYS A 126 -29.83 8.95 -32.58
N GLU A 127 -28.73 8.34 -32.97
CA GLU A 127 -28.76 7.14 -33.84
C GLU A 127 -29.38 5.92 -33.13
N LEU A 128 -29.05 5.70 -31.85
CA LEU A 128 -29.67 4.66 -31.04
C LEU A 128 -31.20 4.85 -30.97
N LYS A 129 -31.66 6.08 -30.77
CA LYS A 129 -33.09 6.42 -30.70
C LYS A 129 -33.82 6.18 -32.03
N ILE A 130 -33.19 6.55 -33.18
CA ILE A 130 -33.73 6.26 -34.52
C ILE A 130 -33.95 4.76 -34.71
N LYS A 131 -33.09 3.92 -34.15
CA LYS A 131 -33.17 2.47 -34.23
C LYS A 131 -34.04 1.82 -33.14
N GLY A 132 -34.70 2.63 -32.32
CA GLY A 132 -35.57 2.15 -31.26
C GLY A 132 -34.79 1.56 -30.06
N PHE A 133 -33.50 1.87 -29.91
CA PHE A 133 -32.71 1.47 -28.78
C PHE A 133 -32.41 2.64 -27.86
N THR A 134 -32.31 2.34 -26.59
CA THR A 134 -31.65 3.19 -25.59
C THR A 134 -30.36 2.50 -25.13
N ALA A 135 -29.39 3.26 -24.64
CA ALA A 135 -28.17 2.68 -24.06
C ALA A 135 -28.51 1.63 -22.97
N GLN A 136 -29.56 1.91 -22.17
CA GLN A 136 -30.02 1.00 -21.11
C GLN A 136 -30.62 -0.30 -21.68
N SER A 137 -31.44 -0.22 -22.74
CA SER A 137 -32.03 -1.44 -23.36
C SER A 137 -30.97 -2.30 -24.05
N LEU A 138 -29.93 -1.69 -24.61
CA LEU A 138 -28.79 -2.41 -25.17
C LEU A 138 -27.99 -3.10 -24.07
N LEU A 139 -27.69 -2.38 -22.98
CA LEU A 139 -26.97 -2.93 -21.83
C LEU A 139 -27.73 -4.10 -21.22
N GLN A 140 -29.06 -3.99 -21.05
CA GLN A 140 -29.88 -5.08 -20.55
C GLN A 140 -29.79 -6.31 -21.48
N ARG A 141 -29.98 -6.14 -22.78
CA ARG A 141 -29.88 -7.25 -23.76
C ARG A 141 -28.47 -7.87 -23.82
N ALA A 142 -27.45 -7.04 -23.73
CA ALA A 142 -26.05 -7.55 -23.67
C ALA A 142 -25.83 -8.34 -22.38
N GLY A 143 -26.34 -7.85 -21.25
CA GLY A 143 -26.31 -8.55 -19.96
C GLY A 143 -27.01 -9.91 -20.00
N GLU A 144 -28.22 -9.97 -20.59
CA GLU A 144 -28.96 -11.23 -20.75
C GLU A 144 -28.19 -12.25 -21.59
N ARG A 145 -27.54 -11.81 -22.70
CA ARG A 145 -26.73 -12.69 -23.56
C ARG A 145 -25.43 -13.14 -22.95
N GLN A 146 -24.84 -12.31 -22.09
CA GLN A 146 -23.55 -12.57 -21.43
C GLN A 146 -23.72 -13.03 -19.97
N GLN A 147 -24.93 -13.37 -19.56
CA GLN A 147 -25.27 -13.67 -18.16
C GLN A 147 -24.31 -14.69 -17.53
N GLU A 148 -24.00 -15.76 -18.23
CA GLU A 148 -23.15 -16.84 -17.75
C GLU A 148 -21.69 -16.35 -17.51
N GLU A 149 -21.14 -15.62 -18.47
CA GLU A 149 -19.77 -15.06 -18.36
C GLU A 149 -19.70 -13.99 -17.27
N LEU A 150 -20.72 -13.12 -17.17
CA LEU A 150 -20.79 -12.11 -16.12
C LEU A 150 -20.85 -12.73 -14.73
N MET A 151 -21.67 -13.80 -14.57
CA MET A 151 -21.78 -14.53 -13.31
C MET A 151 -20.45 -15.18 -12.91
N ARG A 152 -19.69 -15.73 -13.87
CA ARG A 152 -18.38 -16.32 -13.66
C ARG A 152 -17.34 -15.27 -13.23
N LEU A 153 -17.39 -14.07 -13.84
CA LEU A 153 -16.54 -12.96 -13.45
C LEU A 153 -16.90 -12.43 -12.05
N ASP A 154 -18.19 -12.31 -11.74
CA ASP A 154 -18.65 -11.89 -10.41
C ASP A 154 -18.24 -12.88 -9.32
N GLN A 155 -18.29 -14.19 -9.57
CA GLN A 155 -17.75 -15.21 -8.67
C GLN A 155 -16.23 -15.06 -8.46
N SER A 156 -15.49 -14.76 -9.54
CA SER A 156 -14.04 -14.54 -9.47
C SER A 156 -13.71 -13.28 -8.66
N ILE A 157 -14.47 -12.21 -8.84
CA ILE A 157 -14.36 -10.96 -8.06
C ILE A 157 -14.65 -11.23 -6.59
N ALA A 158 -15.75 -11.93 -6.29
CA ALA A 158 -16.14 -12.26 -4.92
C ALA A 158 -15.07 -13.09 -4.19
N LEU A 159 -14.49 -14.08 -4.87
CA LEU A 159 -13.40 -14.90 -4.33
C LEU A 159 -12.17 -14.05 -4.02
N LYS A 160 -11.78 -13.15 -4.93
CA LYS A 160 -10.63 -12.26 -4.72
C LYS A 160 -10.90 -11.22 -3.64
N ALA A 161 -12.12 -10.68 -3.55
CA ALA A 161 -12.53 -9.76 -2.48
C ALA A 161 -12.49 -10.44 -1.10
N HIS A 162 -12.94 -11.70 -1.02
CA HIS A 162 -12.81 -12.48 0.21
C HIS A 162 -11.34 -12.68 0.61
N THR A 163 -10.49 -13.08 -0.34
CA THR A 163 -9.04 -13.22 -0.11
C THR A 163 -8.41 -11.90 0.36
N LEU A 164 -8.78 -10.79 -0.27
CA LEU A 164 -8.33 -9.44 0.08
C LEU A 164 -8.69 -9.10 1.54
N THR A 165 -9.94 -9.37 1.94
CA THR A 165 -10.39 -9.14 3.32
C THR A 165 -9.59 -9.96 4.34
N GLN A 166 -9.27 -11.21 4.04
CA GLN A 166 -8.43 -12.06 4.91
C GLN A 166 -7.00 -11.53 5.02
N LEU A 167 -6.43 -11.10 3.91
CA LEU A 167 -5.08 -10.51 3.88
C LEU A 167 -5.02 -9.19 4.66
N GLN A 168 -6.04 -8.33 4.55
CA GLN A 168 -6.14 -7.09 5.31
C GLN A 168 -6.20 -7.36 6.82
N LYS A 169 -7.04 -8.30 7.26
CA LYS A 169 -7.09 -8.71 8.68
C LYS A 169 -5.74 -9.23 9.19
N SER A 170 -5.06 -10.03 8.37
CA SER A 170 -3.74 -10.56 8.72
C SER A 170 -2.69 -9.46 8.81
N TYR A 171 -2.75 -8.48 7.91
CA TYR A 171 -1.88 -7.32 7.91
C TYR A 171 -2.09 -6.45 9.15
N GLU A 172 -3.35 -6.11 9.47
CA GLU A 172 -3.73 -5.34 10.66
C GLU A 172 -3.27 -6.04 11.95
N ALA A 173 -3.46 -7.35 12.05
CA ALA A 173 -3.01 -8.13 13.19
C ALA A 173 -1.48 -8.07 13.36
N LEU A 174 -0.73 -8.11 12.26
CA LEU A 174 0.73 -8.00 12.26
C LEU A 174 1.19 -6.60 12.70
N VAL A 175 0.56 -5.54 12.20
CA VAL A 175 0.86 -4.16 12.58
C VAL A 175 0.55 -3.93 14.05
N ASN A 176 -0.62 -4.35 14.54
CA ASN A 176 -1.01 -4.21 15.94
C ASN A 176 -0.05 -4.96 16.87
N ARG A 177 0.43 -6.15 16.48
CA ARG A 177 1.42 -6.90 17.26
C ARG A 177 2.74 -6.14 17.36
N SER A 178 3.22 -5.49 16.29
CA SER A 178 4.47 -4.72 16.32
C SER A 178 4.35 -3.51 17.24
N VAL A 179 3.24 -2.77 17.17
CA VAL A 179 2.96 -1.62 18.06
C VAL A 179 2.90 -2.05 19.53
N MET A 180 2.26 -3.20 19.82
CA MET A 180 2.20 -3.74 21.17
C MET A 180 3.59 -4.12 21.70
N GLN A 181 4.43 -4.72 20.88
CA GLN A 181 5.81 -5.04 21.24
C GLN A 181 6.66 -3.81 21.53
N GLU A 182 6.50 -2.74 20.75
CA GLU A 182 7.19 -1.47 20.99
C GLU A 182 6.75 -0.83 22.31
N ARG A 183 5.44 -0.81 22.58
CA ARG A 183 4.92 -0.31 23.87
C ARG A 183 5.48 -1.07 25.05
N LEU A 184 5.52 -2.41 24.97
CA LEU A 184 6.10 -3.23 26.04
C LEU A 184 7.59 -2.97 26.23
N LYS A 185 8.36 -2.77 25.15
CA LYS A 185 9.79 -2.40 25.26
C LYS A 185 9.96 -1.06 25.98
N LEU A 186 9.21 -0.02 25.57
CA LEU A 186 9.26 1.30 26.19
C LEU A 186 8.87 1.23 27.68
N GLN A 187 7.85 0.46 28.01
CA GLN A 187 7.42 0.26 29.39
C GLN A 187 8.49 -0.45 30.23
N ASN A 188 9.13 -1.47 29.70
CA ASN A 188 10.24 -2.16 30.35
C ASN A 188 11.47 -1.26 30.52
N ASP A 189 11.76 -0.40 29.56
CA ASP A 189 12.88 0.55 29.65
C ASP A 189 12.61 1.65 30.68
N LEU A 190 11.37 2.12 30.82
CA LEU A 190 10.97 3.03 31.90
C LEU A 190 11.13 2.36 33.28
N LEU A 191 10.61 1.14 33.47
CA LEU A 191 10.74 0.40 34.72
C LEU A 191 12.21 0.15 35.08
N LYS A 192 13.09 -0.15 34.13
CA LYS A 192 14.53 -0.28 34.37
C LYS A 192 15.16 1.03 34.86
N ARG A 193 14.78 2.17 34.27
CA ARG A 193 15.25 3.50 34.72
C ARG A 193 14.81 3.81 36.12
N ASP A 194 13.54 3.53 36.45
CA ASP A 194 12.99 3.74 37.78
C ASP A 194 13.69 2.89 38.83
N LEU A 195 13.97 1.61 38.53
CA LEU A 195 14.75 0.73 39.40
C LEU A 195 16.18 1.24 39.61
N LEU A 196 16.86 1.70 38.57
CA LEU A 196 18.20 2.27 38.68
C LEU A 196 18.21 3.61 39.47
N ALA A 197 17.12 4.38 39.41
CA ALA A 197 16.97 5.60 40.18
C ALA A 197 16.74 5.34 41.69
N ILE A 198 16.11 4.22 42.03
CA ILE A 198 15.89 3.80 43.42
C ILE A 198 17.19 3.27 44.07
N ASP A 199 18.02 2.55 43.31
CA ASP A 199 19.26 1.94 43.82
C ASP A 199 20.39 2.95 44.10
N THR A 200 20.33 4.16 43.54
CA THR A 200 21.42 5.13 43.66
C THR A 200 21.47 5.90 44.99
N PRO A 201 20.38 6.27 45.71
CA PRO A 201 20.47 6.96 47.00
C PRO A 201 20.74 6.03 48.17
N ILE A 202 20.15 4.84 48.23
CA ILE A 202 20.20 3.95 49.40
C ILE A 202 21.61 3.38 49.63
N VAL A 203 22.37 3.11 48.58
CA VAL A 203 23.74 2.56 48.72
C VAL A 203 24.76 3.60 49.19
N LYS A 204 24.53 4.90 48.91
CA LYS A 204 25.39 5.99 49.41
C LYS A 204 25.19 6.27 50.87
N ASP A 205 23.94 6.27 51.33
CA ASP A 205 23.64 6.53 52.76
C ASP A 205 24.11 5.37 53.67
N LEU A 206 23.93 4.11 53.24
CA LEU A 206 24.43 2.95 53.99
C LEU A 206 25.96 2.92 54.08
N LYS A 207 26.70 3.36 53.07
CA LYS A 207 28.16 3.45 53.14
C LYS A 207 28.62 4.57 54.09
N THR A 208 27.89 5.65 54.14
CA THR A 208 28.21 6.80 55.00
C THR A 208 27.92 6.48 56.47
N GLU A 209 26.80 5.82 56.79
CA GLU A 209 26.49 5.32 58.14
C GLU A 209 27.46 4.25 58.61
N SER A 210 27.84 3.28 57.79
CA SER A 210 28.82 2.24 58.11
C SER A 210 30.22 2.81 58.35
N GLN A 211 30.60 3.91 57.72
CA GLN A 211 31.86 4.61 57.96
C GLN A 211 31.83 5.45 59.25
N GLN A 212 30.68 6.04 59.61
CA GLN A 212 30.54 6.75 60.89
C GLN A 212 30.57 5.82 62.09
N LEU A 213 29.85 4.69 62.01
CA LEU A 213 29.89 3.66 63.09
C LEU A 213 31.28 3.04 63.30
N ALA A 214 32.09 2.89 62.26
CA ALA A 214 33.46 2.41 62.39
C ALA A 214 34.43 3.43 62.98
N TYR A 215 34.09 4.70 62.98
CA TYR A 215 34.91 5.77 63.57
C TYR A 215 34.62 6.00 65.07
N GLU A 216 33.40 5.74 65.56
CA GLU A 216 33.02 5.86 66.97
C GLU A 216 33.55 4.68 67.81
N ASP A 217 33.80 3.53 67.24
CA ASP A 217 34.29 2.33 67.97
C ASP A 217 35.81 2.35 68.25
N ASN A 218 36.56 3.36 67.73
CA ASN A 218 38.02 3.44 67.92
C ASN A 218 38.44 4.50 68.98
N THR A 219 37.52 5.05 69.77
CA THR A 219 37.84 6.01 70.85
C THR A 219 37.80 5.35 72.23
N TRP A 220 38.15 4.06 72.33
CA TRP A 220 38.32 3.42 73.64
C TRP A 220 39.74 3.70 74.15
N GLU A 221 39.91 4.74 75.01
CA GLU A 221 41.12 4.98 75.80
C GLU A 221 41.12 4.01 76.98
N PRO A 222 42.22 3.27 77.22
CA PRO A 222 42.34 2.47 78.41
C PRO A 222 42.64 3.38 79.59
N ASP A 223 41.75 3.36 80.60
CA ASP A 223 41.97 3.97 81.91
C ASP A 223 43.21 3.33 82.56
N ASN A 224 44.27 4.13 82.63
CA ASN A 224 45.42 3.91 83.44
C ASN A 224 45.11 4.34 84.87
N ASP A 225 44.57 3.45 85.67
CA ASP A 225 44.61 3.65 87.15
C ASP A 225 45.65 2.69 87.76
N GLU A 226 46.84 3.26 87.93
CA GLU A 226 47.81 2.72 88.86
C GLU A 226 47.42 3.20 90.26
N ARG A 227 47.10 2.26 91.20
CA ARG A 227 47.60 2.22 92.58
C ARG A 227 47.30 0.89 93.24
#